data_d902a89197c841d55776f81bcedd1bfd
#
_entry.id   d902a89197c841d55776f81bcedd1bfd
#
_cell.length_a   1.000
_cell.length_b   1.000
_cell.length_c   1.000
_cell.angle_alpha   90.00
_cell.angle_beta   90.00
_cell.angle_gamma   90.00
#
_symmetry.space_group_name_H-M   'P 1'
#
loop_
_entity.id
_entity.type
_entity.pdbx_description
1 polymer ?
#
loop_
_entity_poly.entity_id
_entity_poly.type
_entity_poly.pdbx_seq_one_letter_code
_entity_poly.pdbx_strand_id
1 'polypeptide(L)'
;MTSELLRKAMEVTVASTASGALVPLDTSLSHLVGERGCRFELRHLLSATPKHLRASGPKPNPFLPWDQRLEVDRIGESHVVILNKYPVQTSHMLLITQDWQPQTGWVSLEDWRSLARIDATTTGLWFFNSGPDAGASQPHRHLQLLPRSEGERICARDDWFRCCAAGTTTSAQDPLLRSARVAAISSTLTGEMLQALYLALAEDLGVGHPSTDECPRGAYNLLITRQWMAMVRRSREGIRGFSVNALGFAGSLLSTDASDREWIHRSGPEALLQAVVDTQD
;
A
#
# COMPACT_ATOMS: atom_id res chain seq x y z
N MET A 1 -20.95 -13.09 -3.40
CA MET A 1 -20.33 -14.35 -2.87
C MET A 1 -18.89 -14.06 -2.47
N THR A 2 -18.46 -14.49 -1.29
CA THR A 2 -17.07 -14.33 -0.83
C THR A 2 -16.14 -15.13 -1.74
N SER A 3 -15.03 -14.54 -2.21
CA SER A 3 -14.06 -15.23 -3.06
C SER A 3 -13.40 -16.39 -2.32
N GLU A 4 -12.94 -17.39 -3.07
CA GLU A 4 -12.25 -18.56 -2.48
C GLU A 4 -10.99 -18.14 -1.71
N LEU A 5 -10.20 -17.23 -2.26
CA LEU A 5 -9.00 -16.72 -1.59
C LEU A 5 -9.33 -16.02 -0.28
N LEU A 6 -10.38 -15.18 -0.27
CA LEU A 6 -10.79 -14.49 0.96
C LEU A 6 -11.28 -15.49 2.02
N ARG A 7 -11.99 -16.55 1.62
CA ARG A 7 -12.39 -17.62 2.54
C ARG A 7 -11.17 -18.31 3.14
N LYS A 8 -10.18 -18.71 2.31
CA LYS A 8 -8.92 -19.27 2.78
C LYS A 8 -8.20 -18.32 3.76
N ALA A 9 -8.10 -17.03 3.39
CA ALA A 9 -7.48 -16.03 4.26
C ALA A 9 -8.17 -15.90 5.63
N MET A 10 -9.49 -16.01 5.68
CA MET A 10 -10.25 -16.00 6.95
C MET A 10 -9.97 -17.26 7.78
N GLU A 11 -9.93 -18.43 7.16
CA GLU A 11 -9.59 -19.70 7.83
C GLU A 11 -8.17 -19.67 8.42
N VAL A 12 -7.18 -19.22 7.59
CA VAL A 12 -5.81 -19.04 8.05
C VAL A 12 -5.71 -18.00 9.15
N THR A 13 -6.50 -16.91 9.10
CA THR A 13 -6.54 -15.88 10.16
C THR A 13 -6.94 -16.50 11.49
N VAL A 14 -7.99 -17.32 11.53
CA VAL A 14 -8.45 -17.98 12.76
C VAL A 14 -7.36 -18.92 13.31
N ALA A 15 -6.81 -19.80 12.47
CA ALA A 15 -5.80 -20.77 12.88
C ALA A 15 -4.49 -20.09 13.33
N SER A 16 -4.05 -19.07 12.61
CA SER A 16 -2.81 -18.35 12.90
C SER A 16 -2.91 -17.48 14.15
N THR A 17 -4.08 -16.91 14.42
CA THR A 17 -4.34 -16.19 15.68
C THR A 17 -4.31 -17.15 16.86
N ALA A 18 -4.97 -18.30 16.75
CA ALA A 18 -4.98 -19.32 17.79
C ALA A 18 -3.58 -19.86 18.11
N SER A 19 -2.70 -19.99 17.10
CA SER A 19 -1.31 -20.44 17.27
C SER A 19 -0.33 -19.32 17.62
N GLY A 20 -0.76 -18.05 17.70
CA GLY A 20 0.10 -16.90 17.95
C GLY A 20 1.03 -16.54 16.78
N ALA A 21 0.84 -17.12 15.60
CA ALA A 21 1.59 -16.77 14.39
C ALA A 21 1.18 -15.39 13.85
N LEU A 22 -0.12 -15.08 13.91
CA LEU A 22 -0.70 -13.79 13.57
C LEU A 22 -1.05 -13.04 14.86
N VAL A 23 -0.60 -11.79 14.96
CA VAL A 23 -0.76 -10.93 16.13
C VAL A 23 -1.41 -9.62 15.69
N PRO A 24 -2.73 -9.52 15.66
CA PRO A 24 -3.44 -8.30 15.31
C PRO A 24 -3.03 -7.14 16.22
N LEU A 25 -2.94 -5.95 15.63
CA LEU A 25 -2.63 -4.73 16.37
C LEU A 25 -3.91 -4.03 16.78
N ASP A 26 -4.06 -3.79 18.08
CA ASP A 26 -5.18 -3.03 18.61
C ASP A 26 -5.03 -1.55 18.29
N THR A 27 -6.08 -0.95 17.76
CA THR A 27 -6.11 0.46 17.42
C THR A 27 -7.43 1.10 17.82
N SER A 28 -7.41 2.36 18.24
CA SER A 28 -8.61 3.19 18.28
C SER A 28 -8.78 3.92 16.96
N LEU A 29 -10.01 4.01 16.46
CA LEU A 29 -10.34 4.68 15.22
C LEU A 29 -10.99 6.04 15.52
N SER A 30 -10.45 7.09 14.92
CA SER A 30 -11.06 8.41 14.83
C SER A 30 -11.06 8.88 13.38
N HIS A 31 -11.73 10.00 13.10
CA HIS A 31 -11.80 10.56 11.76
C HIS A 31 -11.29 11.99 11.75
N LEU A 32 -10.56 12.33 10.70
CA LEU A 32 -10.19 13.69 10.37
C LEU A 32 -11.01 14.14 9.17
N VAL A 33 -11.40 15.39 9.16
CA VAL A 33 -11.99 16.02 7.98
C VAL A 33 -10.87 16.76 7.26
N GLY A 34 -10.55 16.30 6.09
CA GLY A 34 -9.59 16.94 5.22
C GLY A 34 -10.24 18.02 4.35
N GLU A 35 -9.44 18.54 3.42
CA GLU A 35 -9.90 19.51 2.43
C GLU A 35 -11.08 18.95 1.62
N ARG A 36 -11.99 19.82 1.22
CA ARG A 36 -13.21 19.48 0.45
C ARG A 36 -14.10 18.42 1.11
N GLY A 37 -14.05 18.30 2.45
CA GLY A 37 -14.87 17.36 3.19
C GLY A 37 -14.45 15.89 3.06
N CYS A 38 -13.26 15.61 2.52
CA CYS A 38 -12.73 14.26 2.47
C CYS A 38 -12.50 13.74 3.89
N ARG A 39 -13.06 12.57 4.20
CA ARG A 39 -12.88 11.94 5.52
C ARG A 39 -11.67 11.01 5.48
N PHE A 40 -10.75 11.21 6.43
CA PHE A 40 -9.64 10.31 6.69
C PHE A 40 -9.92 9.48 7.94
N GLU A 41 -9.48 8.22 7.92
CA GLU A 41 -9.36 7.39 9.10
C GLU A 41 -8.03 7.70 9.79
N LEU A 42 -8.07 8.02 11.07
CA LEU A 42 -6.89 8.09 11.92
C LEU A 42 -6.96 6.97 12.95
N ARG A 43 -6.12 5.95 12.77
CA ARG A 43 -5.97 4.84 13.70
C ARG A 43 -4.83 5.13 14.65
N HIS A 44 -5.10 5.10 15.94
CA HIS A 44 -4.07 5.23 16.97
C HIS A 44 -3.74 3.85 17.53
N LEU A 45 -2.45 3.48 17.46
CA LEU A 45 -1.96 2.20 17.95
C LEU A 45 -2.07 2.14 19.48
N LEU A 46 -2.82 1.18 20.01
CA LEU A 46 -2.99 0.94 21.45
C LEU A 46 -2.03 -0.14 21.95
N SER A 47 -1.69 -1.10 21.08
CA SER A 47 -0.73 -2.13 21.40
C SER A 47 0.71 -1.62 21.31
N ALA A 48 1.61 -2.26 22.06
CA ALA A 48 3.03 -1.94 21.96
C ALA A 48 3.52 -2.14 20.52
N THR A 49 4.22 -1.12 19.97
CA THR A 49 4.81 -1.23 18.62
C THR A 49 5.70 -2.48 18.56
N PRO A 50 5.48 -3.39 17.60
CA PRO A 50 6.30 -4.58 17.47
C PRO A 50 7.79 -4.26 17.40
N LYS A 51 8.65 -5.07 18.03
CA LYS A 51 10.10 -4.80 18.13
C LYS A 51 10.77 -4.57 16.79
N HIS A 52 10.35 -5.30 15.73
CA HIS A 52 10.91 -5.15 14.39
C HIS A 52 10.58 -3.81 13.71
N LEU A 53 9.55 -3.10 14.17
CA LEU A 53 9.24 -1.73 13.73
C LEU A 53 10.00 -0.66 14.54
N ARG A 54 10.57 -1.04 15.69
CA ARG A 54 11.30 -0.12 16.58
C ARG A 54 12.81 -0.10 16.32
N ALA A 55 13.37 -1.21 15.81
CA ALA A 55 14.81 -1.38 15.72
C ALA A 55 15.38 -0.69 14.48
N SER A 56 16.39 0.16 14.67
CA SER A 56 17.33 0.54 13.62
C SER A 56 18.35 -0.59 13.38
N GLY A 57 18.71 -0.82 12.13
CA GLY A 57 19.74 -1.81 11.76
C GLY A 57 19.21 -3.00 10.94
N PRO A 58 20.08 -3.95 10.57
CA PRO A 58 19.71 -5.11 9.77
C PRO A 58 18.65 -5.94 10.47
N LYS A 59 17.56 -6.22 9.76
CA LYS A 59 16.46 -7.05 10.26
C LYS A 59 16.47 -8.40 9.55
N PRO A 60 16.18 -9.53 10.26
CA PRO A 60 15.96 -10.81 9.60
C PRO A 60 14.87 -10.65 8.54
N ASN A 61 15.08 -11.23 7.36
CA ASN A 61 14.06 -11.27 6.33
C ASN A 61 12.91 -12.20 6.77
N PRO A 62 11.69 -11.70 7.04
CA PRO A 62 10.59 -12.54 7.53
C PRO A 62 9.93 -13.38 6.43
N PHE A 63 10.38 -13.20 5.17
CA PHE A 63 9.82 -13.84 3.99
C PHE A 63 10.71 -14.96 3.43
N LEU A 64 11.93 -15.16 3.99
CA LEU A 64 12.84 -16.23 3.58
C LEU A 64 13.52 -16.91 4.80
N PRO A 65 12.94 -18.03 5.27
CA PRO A 65 11.63 -18.59 4.89
C PRO A 65 10.48 -17.83 5.55
N TRP A 66 9.33 -17.79 4.89
CA TRP A 66 8.10 -17.27 5.51
C TRP A 66 7.53 -18.27 6.51
N ASP A 67 6.74 -17.78 7.45
CA ASP A 67 6.00 -18.62 8.40
C ASP A 67 4.84 -19.32 7.67
N GLN A 68 4.93 -20.62 7.46
CA GLN A 68 3.93 -21.42 6.76
C GLN A 68 2.53 -21.35 7.39
N ARG A 69 2.43 -21.02 8.67
CA ARG A 69 1.14 -20.82 9.35
C ARG A 69 0.40 -19.58 8.85
N LEU A 70 1.08 -18.66 8.19
CA LEU A 70 0.51 -17.47 7.57
C LEU A 70 0.23 -17.67 6.07
N GLU A 71 0.63 -18.80 5.48
CA GLU A 71 0.44 -19.09 4.05
C GLU A 71 -1.06 -19.25 3.73
N VAL A 72 -1.54 -18.48 2.76
CA VAL A 72 -2.94 -18.53 2.29
C VAL A 72 -3.03 -19.31 0.98
N ASP A 73 -2.14 -19.01 0.02
CA ASP A 73 -2.15 -19.67 -1.29
C ASP A 73 -0.80 -19.48 -2.01
N ARG A 74 -0.50 -20.35 -2.97
CA ARG A 74 0.67 -20.24 -3.86
C ARG A 74 0.23 -19.82 -5.26
N ILE A 75 0.95 -18.87 -5.83
CA ILE A 75 0.66 -18.30 -7.13
C ILE A 75 1.77 -18.71 -8.10
N GLY A 76 1.58 -19.84 -8.76
CA GLY A 76 2.64 -20.45 -9.56
C GLY A 76 3.85 -20.86 -8.71
N GLU A 77 5.03 -20.79 -9.32
CA GLU A 77 6.31 -21.15 -8.68
C GLU A 77 7.07 -19.92 -8.13
N SER A 78 6.60 -18.71 -8.49
CA SER A 78 7.32 -17.46 -8.21
C SER A 78 6.79 -16.68 -7.01
N HIS A 79 5.51 -16.84 -6.64
CA HIS A 79 4.87 -16.04 -5.60
C HIS A 79 4.08 -16.87 -4.59
N VAL A 80 3.92 -16.30 -3.39
CA VAL A 80 3.04 -16.84 -2.35
C VAL A 80 2.24 -15.70 -1.70
N VAL A 81 0.98 -15.98 -1.39
CA VAL A 81 0.13 -15.09 -0.61
C VAL A 81 0.20 -15.51 0.85
N ILE A 82 0.60 -14.59 1.70
CA ILE A 82 0.63 -14.78 3.16
C ILE A 82 -0.20 -13.71 3.85
N LEU A 83 -0.65 -13.97 5.07
CA LEU A 83 -1.20 -12.92 5.93
C LEU A 83 -0.08 -12.00 6.45
N ASN A 84 -0.38 -10.72 6.55
CA ASN A 84 0.48 -9.80 7.30
C ASN A 84 0.46 -10.22 8.78
N LYS A 85 1.64 -10.50 9.34
CA LYS A 85 1.80 -10.98 10.71
C LYS A 85 1.22 -10.03 11.78
N TYR A 86 1.28 -8.72 11.52
CA TYR A 86 0.83 -7.66 12.44
C TYR A 86 -0.23 -6.77 11.76
N PRO A 87 -1.40 -7.32 11.46
CA PRO A 87 -2.40 -6.57 10.71
C PRO A 87 -3.10 -5.54 11.60
N VAL A 88 -3.31 -4.34 11.05
CA VAL A 88 -4.22 -3.32 11.58
C VAL A 88 -5.65 -3.53 11.07
N GLN A 89 -5.78 -4.10 9.87
CA GLN A 89 -7.05 -4.46 9.25
C GLN A 89 -7.12 -5.96 9.00
N THR A 90 -8.31 -6.54 9.20
CA THR A 90 -8.54 -7.99 9.05
C THR A 90 -8.22 -8.46 7.63
N SER A 91 -7.69 -9.67 7.52
CA SER A 91 -7.33 -10.31 6.25
C SER A 91 -6.37 -9.50 5.36
N HIS A 92 -5.53 -8.66 5.95
CA HIS A 92 -4.45 -7.98 5.23
C HIS A 92 -3.47 -9.03 4.70
N MET A 93 -3.36 -9.14 3.39
CA MET A 93 -2.53 -10.11 2.69
C MET A 93 -1.31 -9.45 2.04
N LEU A 94 -0.24 -10.22 1.94
CA LEU A 94 0.98 -9.87 1.22
C LEU A 94 1.19 -10.88 0.09
N LEU A 95 1.41 -10.40 -1.12
CA LEU A 95 1.91 -11.18 -2.24
C LEU A 95 3.43 -11.01 -2.27
N ILE A 96 4.16 -12.01 -1.82
CA ILE A 96 5.63 -11.99 -1.74
C ILE A 96 6.25 -12.86 -2.83
N THR A 97 7.45 -12.52 -3.29
CA THR A 97 8.23 -13.40 -4.17
C THR A 97 8.84 -14.54 -3.35
N GLN A 98 8.87 -15.76 -3.90
CA GLN A 98 9.47 -16.92 -3.24
C GLN A 98 10.99 -16.82 -3.19
N ASP A 99 11.62 -16.26 -4.23
CA ASP A 99 13.02 -15.92 -4.25
C ASP A 99 13.24 -14.46 -3.85
N TRP A 100 14.46 -14.15 -3.38
CA TRP A 100 14.83 -12.78 -3.03
C TRP A 100 14.71 -11.85 -4.23
N GLN A 101 13.91 -10.81 -4.07
CA GLN A 101 13.84 -9.66 -4.96
C GLN A 101 13.86 -8.38 -4.12
N PRO A 102 14.59 -7.33 -4.53
CA PRO A 102 14.62 -6.09 -3.76
C PRO A 102 13.30 -5.34 -3.85
N GLN A 103 12.80 -4.86 -2.71
CA GLN A 103 11.60 -4.01 -2.65
C GLN A 103 11.77 -2.69 -3.43
N THR A 104 13.01 -2.19 -3.54
CA THR A 104 13.35 -0.96 -4.26
C THR A 104 13.51 -1.14 -5.77
N GLY A 105 13.49 -2.39 -6.27
CA GLY A 105 13.60 -2.67 -7.70
C GLY A 105 12.29 -2.45 -8.46
N TRP A 106 12.36 -2.49 -9.80
CA TRP A 106 11.19 -2.44 -10.67
C TRP A 106 10.22 -3.58 -10.37
N VAL A 107 8.93 -3.27 -10.28
CA VAL A 107 7.87 -4.30 -10.19
C VAL A 107 7.84 -5.02 -11.54
N SER A 108 8.05 -6.34 -11.53
CA SER A 108 8.21 -7.16 -12.72
C SER A 108 6.88 -7.53 -13.37
N LEU A 109 6.92 -7.97 -14.64
CA LEU A 109 5.73 -8.50 -15.30
C LEU A 109 5.12 -9.69 -14.55
N GLU A 110 5.97 -10.51 -13.93
CA GLU A 110 5.50 -11.68 -13.16
C GLU A 110 4.79 -11.26 -11.86
N ASP A 111 5.27 -10.18 -11.18
CA ASP A 111 4.54 -9.58 -10.06
C ASP A 111 3.13 -9.13 -10.52
N TRP A 112 3.03 -8.46 -11.69
CA TRP A 112 1.77 -7.98 -12.24
C TRP A 112 0.82 -9.10 -12.67
N ARG A 113 1.34 -10.17 -13.28
CA ARG A 113 0.54 -11.35 -13.64
C ARG A 113 -0.01 -12.05 -12.41
N SER A 114 0.81 -12.17 -11.36
CA SER A 114 0.40 -12.75 -10.09
C SER A 114 -0.69 -11.92 -9.40
N LEU A 115 -0.54 -10.59 -9.38
CA LEU A 115 -1.57 -9.67 -8.89
C LEU A 115 -2.87 -9.82 -9.68
N ALA A 116 -2.81 -9.77 -11.01
CA ALA A 116 -3.99 -9.86 -11.86
C ALA A 116 -4.74 -11.20 -11.68
N ARG A 117 -4.00 -12.30 -11.51
CA ARG A 117 -4.57 -13.63 -11.24
C ARG A 117 -5.35 -13.65 -9.92
N ILE A 118 -4.81 -13.03 -8.87
CA ILE A 118 -5.48 -12.93 -7.57
C ILE A 118 -6.70 -12.01 -7.67
N ASP A 119 -6.56 -10.84 -8.30
CA ASP A 119 -7.63 -9.87 -8.43
C ASP A 119 -8.82 -10.39 -9.25
N ALA A 120 -8.60 -11.30 -10.16
CA ALA A 120 -9.69 -11.95 -10.91
C ALA A 120 -10.78 -12.56 -10.01
N THR A 121 -10.39 -13.01 -8.82
CA THR A 121 -11.30 -13.65 -7.85
C THR A 121 -11.47 -12.88 -6.54
N THR A 122 -10.64 -11.87 -6.28
CA THR A 122 -10.62 -11.15 -4.98
C THR A 122 -10.52 -9.66 -5.20
N THR A 123 -11.57 -8.92 -4.89
CA THR A 123 -11.55 -7.46 -5.01
C THR A 123 -10.98 -6.80 -3.76
N GLY A 124 -10.34 -5.64 -3.93
CA GLY A 124 -9.79 -4.88 -2.82
C GLY A 124 -8.90 -3.72 -3.27
N LEU A 125 -8.20 -3.15 -2.31
CA LEU A 125 -7.17 -2.16 -2.54
C LEU A 125 -5.81 -2.85 -2.53
N TRP A 126 -5.15 -2.89 -3.69
CA TRP A 126 -3.75 -3.26 -3.81
C TRP A 126 -2.86 -2.05 -3.56
N PHE A 127 -1.72 -2.27 -2.93
CA PHE A 127 -0.75 -1.21 -2.74
C PHE A 127 0.69 -1.73 -2.65
N PHE A 128 1.63 -0.83 -2.94
CA PHE A 128 3.07 -1.12 -2.90
C PHE A 128 3.82 0.09 -2.34
N ASN A 129 4.84 -0.17 -1.53
CA ASN A 129 5.74 0.81 -0.96
C ASN A 129 7.15 0.45 -1.44
N SER A 130 7.76 1.26 -2.31
CA SER A 130 8.98 0.90 -3.03
C SER A 130 10.26 0.88 -2.20
N GLY A 131 10.20 1.28 -0.94
CA GLY A 131 11.38 1.32 -0.07
C GLY A 131 11.11 2.05 1.24
N PRO A 132 12.13 2.24 2.09
CA PRO A 132 11.97 2.86 3.40
C PRO A 132 11.33 4.25 3.34
N ASP A 133 11.76 5.13 2.44
CA ASP A 133 11.19 6.48 2.28
C ASP A 133 9.74 6.46 1.80
N ALA A 134 9.28 5.35 1.23
CA ALA A 134 7.88 5.11 0.89
C ALA A 134 7.11 4.38 2.01
N GLY A 135 7.72 4.12 3.16
CA GLY A 135 7.11 3.43 4.30
C GLY A 135 7.12 1.90 4.18
N ALA A 136 8.02 1.31 3.38
CA ALA A 136 8.24 -0.13 3.38
C ALA A 136 9.03 -0.57 4.62
N SER A 137 8.48 -1.52 5.36
CA SER A 137 9.13 -2.06 6.57
C SER A 137 10.10 -3.21 6.28
N GLN A 138 10.03 -3.81 5.09
CA GLN A 138 10.81 -4.99 4.69
C GLN A 138 11.48 -4.76 3.34
N PRO A 139 12.74 -5.20 3.17
CA PRO A 139 13.49 -5.00 1.93
C PRO A 139 13.19 -6.05 0.85
N HIS A 140 12.47 -7.12 1.17
CA HIS A 140 12.06 -8.17 0.24
C HIS A 140 10.79 -7.77 -0.49
N ARG A 141 10.69 -8.05 -1.79
CA ARG A 141 9.57 -7.76 -2.67
C ARG A 141 8.25 -8.29 -2.13
N HIS A 142 7.31 -7.36 -1.93
CA HIS A 142 5.95 -7.68 -1.56
C HIS A 142 4.98 -6.59 -2.02
N LEU A 143 3.90 -7.02 -2.65
CA LEU A 143 2.71 -6.21 -2.88
C LEU A 143 1.70 -6.56 -1.79
N GLN A 144 0.76 -5.67 -1.51
CA GLN A 144 -0.14 -5.81 -0.38
C GLN A 144 -1.59 -5.68 -0.86
N LEU A 145 -2.49 -6.47 -0.27
CA LEU A 145 -3.92 -6.46 -0.56
C LEU A 145 -4.73 -6.27 0.72
N LEU A 146 -5.55 -5.24 0.74
CA LEU A 146 -6.67 -5.12 1.67
C LEU A 146 -7.95 -5.53 0.93
N PRO A 147 -8.48 -6.72 1.18
CA PRO A 147 -9.70 -7.18 0.51
C PRO A 147 -10.89 -6.31 0.91
N ARG A 148 -11.85 -6.19 0.01
CA ARG A 148 -13.13 -5.50 0.22
C ARG A 148 -14.26 -6.37 -0.25
N SER A 149 -15.35 -6.33 0.50
CA SER A 149 -16.61 -6.96 0.08
C SER A 149 -17.28 -6.16 -1.04
N GLU A 150 -18.13 -6.82 -1.78
CA GLU A 150 -18.93 -6.16 -2.82
C GLU A 150 -19.80 -5.04 -2.20
N GLY A 151 -19.74 -3.85 -2.81
CA GLY A 151 -20.42 -2.65 -2.30
C GLY A 151 -19.70 -1.93 -1.16
N GLU A 152 -18.63 -2.48 -0.61
CA GLU A 152 -17.80 -1.81 0.36
C GLU A 152 -16.92 -0.74 -0.31
N ARG A 153 -16.75 0.41 0.35
CA ARG A 153 -15.87 1.46 -0.15
C ARG A 153 -14.43 0.99 -0.20
N ILE A 154 -13.77 1.15 -1.32
CA ILE A 154 -12.38 0.67 -1.53
C ILE A 154 -11.41 1.35 -0.55
N CYS A 155 -11.50 2.69 -0.45
CA CYS A 155 -10.71 3.48 0.49
C CYS A 155 -11.39 4.81 0.78
N ALA A 156 -10.99 5.51 1.81
CA ALA A 156 -11.60 6.76 2.23
C ALA A 156 -11.50 7.87 1.17
N ARG A 157 -10.45 7.87 0.35
CA ARG A 157 -10.21 8.85 -0.74
C ARG A 157 -10.53 8.32 -2.14
N ASP A 158 -11.33 7.26 -2.29
CA ASP A 158 -11.66 6.67 -3.59
C ASP A 158 -12.23 7.70 -4.58
N ASP A 159 -13.14 8.57 -4.14
CA ASP A 159 -13.71 9.62 -4.98
C ASP A 159 -12.66 10.61 -5.49
N TRP A 160 -11.66 10.94 -4.67
CA TRP A 160 -10.53 11.78 -5.08
C TRP A 160 -9.73 11.12 -6.22
N PHE A 161 -9.39 9.84 -6.07
CA PHE A 161 -8.66 9.10 -7.11
C PHE A 161 -9.47 9.01 -8.42
N ARG A 162 -10.77 8.78 -8.33
CA ARG A 162 -11.67 8.75 -9.50
C ARG A 162 -11.74 10.10 -10.21
N CYS A 163 -11.86 11.19 -9.45
CA CYS A 163 -11.83 12.55 -10.02
C CYS A 163 -10.50 12.85 -10.71
N CYS A 164 -9.37 12.44 -10.12
CA CYS A 164 -8.06 12.59 -10.74
C CYS A 164 -7.93 11.75 -12.01
N ALA A 165 -8.37 10.48 -11.98
CA ALA A 165 -8.37 9.59 -13.14
C ALA A 165 -9.24 10.11 -14.30
N ALA A 166 -10.34 10.79 -13.99
CA ALA A 166 -11.23 11.44 -14.95
C ALA A 166 -10.70 12.82 -15.45
N GLY A 167 -9.57 13.31 -14.92
CA GLY A 167 -9.03 14.63 -15.27
C GLY A 167 -9.84 15.82 -14.73
N THR A 168 -10.75 15.59 -13.80
CA THR A 168 -11.59 16.65 -13.22
C THR A 168 -10.95 17.38 -12.04
N THR A 169 -9.81 16.88 -11.54
CA THR A 169 -8.97 17.52 -10.52
C THR A 169 -7.59 17.82 -11.12
N THR A 170 -7.10 19.05 -10.95
CA THR A 170 -5.81 19.51 -11.49
C THR A 170 -4.81 19.84 -10.38
N SER A 171 -3.50 19.91 -10.71
CA SER A 171 -2.45 20.31 -9.76
C SER A 171 -2.60 21.75 -9.23
N ALA A 172 -3.31 22.61 -9.97
CA ALA A 172 -3.65 23.96 -9.49
C ALA A 172 -4.70 23.90 -8.35
N GLN A 173 -5.55 22.89 -8.36
CA GLN A 173 -6.59 22.68 -7.35
C GLN A 173 -6.10 21.81 -6.18
N ASP A 174 -5.18 20.88 -6.43
CA ASP A 174 -4.60 19.99 -5.41
C ASP A 174 -3.10 19.85 -5.61
N PRO A 175 -2.28 20.45 -4.72
CA PRO A 175 -0.82 20.41 -4.82
C PRO A 175 -0.22 19.01 -4.83
N LEU A 176 -0.92 18.01 -4.26
CA LEU A 176 -0.45 16.61 -4.26
C LEU A 176 -0.26 16.06 -5.68
N LEU A 177 -1.02 16.56 -6.66
CA LEU A 177 -0.89 16.15 -8.06
C LEU A 177 0.41 16.61 -8.76
N ARG A 178 1.23 17.44 -8.10
CA ARG A 178 2.60 17.70 -8.56
C ARG A 178 3.51 16.48 -8.37
N SER A 179 3.18 15.63 -7.39
CA SER A 179 3.96 14.44 -7.02
C SER A 179 3.18 13.14 -7.20
N ALA A 180 1.99 13.20 -7.76
CA ALA A 180 1.11 12.05 -7.97
C ALA A 180 0.55 12.03 -9.40
N ARG A 181 0.34 10.82 -9.91
CA ARG A 181 -0.42 10.57 -11.14
C ARG A 181 -1.45 9.49 -10.90
N VAL A 182 -2.60 9.65 -11.52
CA VAL A 182 -3.70 8.70 -11.44
C VAL A 182 -4.18 8.41 -12.85
N ALA A 183 -4.22 7.15 -13.21
CA ALA A 183 -4.73 6.69 -14.49
C ALA A 183 -5.98 5.84 -14.31
N ALA A 184 -6.97 6.02 -15.19
CA ALA A 184 -8.17 5.20 -15.21
C ALA A 184 -7.88 3.80 -15.74
N ILE A 185 -8.55 2.81 -15.18
CA ILE A 185 -8.59 1.42 -15.68
C ILE A 185 -9.99 1.15 -16.17
N SER A 186 -10.13 0.85 -17.47
CA SER A 186 -11.42 0.65 -18.14
C SER A 186 -11.63 -0.79 -18.63
N SER A 187 -10.66 -1.68 -18.37
CA SER A 187 -10.70 -3.07 -18.82
C SER A 187 -10.37 -4.04 -17.69
N THR A 188 -10.56 -5.33 -17.95
CA THR A 188 -10.12 -6.38 -17.02
C THR A 188 -8.61 -6.29 -16.79
N LEU A 189 -8.20 -6.43 -15.53
CA LEU A 189 -6.78 -6.40 -15.14
C LEU A 189 -6.04 -7.59 -15.77
N THR A 190 -5.00 -7.29 -16.54
CA THR A 190 -4.00 -8.26 -16.98
C THR A 190 -2.62 -7.79 -16.53
N GLY A 191 -1.66 -8.73 -16.41
CA GLY A 191 -0.29 -8.38 -16.01
C GLY A 191 0.34 -7.37 -16.96
N GLU A 192 0.15 -7.57 -18.27
CA GLU A 192 0.68 -6.70 -19.33
C GLU A 192 0.10 -5.29 -19.27
N MET A 193 -1.22 -5.18 -19.07
CA MET A 193 -1.87 -3.87 -18.94
C MET A 193 -1.41 -3.14 -17.68
N LEU A 194 -1.31 -3.84 -16.55
CA LEU A 194 -0.83 -3.26 -15.29
C LEU A 194 0.61 -2.79 -15.41
N GLN A 195 1.49 -3.59 -16.04
CA GLN A 195 2.87 -3.20 -16.29
C GLN A 195 2.97 -1.96 -17.19
N ALA A 196 2.24 -1.95 -18.30
CA ALA A 196 2.26 -0.81 -19.23
C ALA A 196 1.80 0.47 -18.51
N LEU A 197 0.74 0.41 -17.72
CA LEU A 197 0.22 1.54 -16.98
C LEU A 197 1.21 2.01 -15.90
N TYR A 198 1.80 1.07 -15.16
CA TYR A 198 2.83 1.34 -14.17
C TYR A 198 4.04 2.08 -14.76
N LEU A 199 4.56 1.61 -15.90
CA LEU A 199 5.72 2.21 -16.55
C LEU A 199 5.39 3.61 -17.08
N ALA A 200 4.21 3.81 -17.66
CA ALA A 200 3.76 5.13 -18.09
C ALA A 200 3.66 6.13 -16.92
N LEU A 201 3.11 5.72 -15.77
CA LEU A 201 3.05 6.56 -14.58
C LEU A 201 4.45 6.85 -14.01
N ALA A 202 5.36 5.87 -14.04
CA ALA A 202 6.73 6.02 -13.57
C ALA A 202 7.51 7.02 -14.42
N GLU A 203 7.38 6.94 -15.74
CA GLU A 203 8.01 7.86 -16.68
C GLU A 203 7.48 9.30 -16.53
N ASP A 204 6.16 9.47 -16.46
CA ASP A 204 5.51 10.78 -16.28
C ASP A 204 5.86 11.46 -14.94
N LEU A 205 6.15 10.68 -13.90
CA LEU A 205 6.62 11.18 -12.60
C LEU A 205 8.15 11.29 -12.49
N GLY A 206 8.90 11.03 -13.56
CA GLY A 206 10.35 11.06 -13.51
C GLY A 206 11.00 9.98 -12.63
N VAL A 207 10.25 8.93 -12.31
CA VAL A 207 10.77 7.74 -11.59
C VAL A 207 11.69 6.92 -12.50
N GLY A 208 11.59 7.10 -13.83
CA GLY A 208 12.42 6.46 -14.83
C GLY A 208 11.75 5.28 -15.53
N HIS A 209 12.56 4.49 -16.26
CA HIS A 209 12.08 3.34 -17.02
C HIS A 209 13.12 2.21 -17.00
N PRO A 210 12.74 0.92 -16.86
CA PRO A 210 13.70 -0.20 -16.75
C PRO A 210 14.57 -0.43 -18.00
N SER A 211 14.26 0.19 -19.14
CA SER A 211 15.15 0.16 -20.31
C SER A 211 16.36 1.10 -20.20
N THR A 212 16.32 2.07 -19.30
CA THR A 212 17.35 3.10 -19.11
C THR A 212 17.90 3.14 -17.69
N ASP A 213 17.16 2.61 -16.74
CA ASP A 213 17.46 2.69 -15.31
C ASP A 213 17.44 1.30 -14.68
N GLU A 214 18.55 0.91 -14.05
CA GLU A 214 18.64 -0.38 -13.34
C GLU A 214 17.60 -0.49 -12.20
N CYS A 215 17.29 0.62 -11.55
CA CYS A 215 16.27 0.71 -10.51
C CYS A 215 15.53 2.05 -10.61
N PRO A 216 14.33 2.17 -10.01
CA PRO A 216 13.57 3.42 -9.93
C PRO A 216 14.40 4.57 -9.32
N ARG A 217 14.28 5.77 -9.88
CA ARG A 217 14.97 6.99 -9.45
C ARG A 217 14.28 7.63 -8.25
N GLY A 218 14.19 6.95 -7.16
CA GLY A 218 13.59 7.44 -5.92
C GLY A 218 12.42 6.60 -5.44
N ALA A 219 11.96 6.90 -4.25
CA ALA A 219 10.89 6.16 -3.61
C ALA A 219 9.50 6.56 -4.13
N TYR A 220 8.58 5.63 -4.17
CA TYR A 220 7.19 5.86 -4.58
C TYR A 220 6.22 4.90 -3.88
N ASN A 221 4.96 5.29 -3.82
CA ASN A 221 3.87 4.41 -3.47
C ASN A 221 3.00 4.12 -4.70
N LEU A 222 2.46 2.90 -4.78
CA LEU A 222 1.40 2.55 -5.71
C LEU A 222 0.12 2.21 -4.94
N LEU A 223 -0.99 2.55 -5.55
CA LEU A 223 -2.35 2.16 -5.14
C LEU A 223 -3.07 1.70 -6.39
N ILE A 224 -3.72 0.54 -6.32
CA ILE A 224 -4.33 -0.08 -7.50
C ILE A 224 -5.69 -0.64 -7.11
N THR A 225 -6.68 -0.37 -7.93
CA THR A 225 -8.02 -0.93 -7.88
C THR A 225 -8.41 -1.42 -9.27
N ARG A 226 -9.60 -1.97 -9.42
CA ARG A 226 -10.15 -2.29 -10.75
C ARG A 226 -10.52 -1.08 -11.60
N GLN A 227 -10.46 0.14 -11.04
CA GLN A 227 -10.94 1.35 -11.71
C GLN A 227 -9.86 2.38 -11.94
N TRP A 228 -8.79 2.34 -11.16
CA TRP A 228 -7.68 3.27 -11.26
C TRP A 228 -6.39 2.68 -10.68
N MET A 229 -5.28 3.18 -11.19
CA MET A 229 -3.93 3.02 -10.64
C MET A 229 -3.36 4.39 -10.34
N ALA A 230 -2.79 4.55 -9.16
CA ALA A 230 -2.13 5.79 -8.74
C ALA A 230 -0.69 5.51 -8.32
N MET A 231 0.21 6.41 -8.72
CA MET A 231 1.60 6.46 -8.26
C MET A 231 1.86 7.79 -7.56
N VAL A 232 2.53 7.75 -6.42
CA VAL A 232 2.91 8.94 -5.65
C VAL A 232 4.41 8.90 -5.38
N ARG A 233 5.14 9.91 -5.84
CA ARG A 233 6.58 10.05 -5.60
C ARG A 233 6.84 10.54 -4.19
N ARG A 234 7.84 9.96 -3.52
CA ARG A 234 8.11 10.18 -2.10
C ARG A 234 9.49 10.81 -1.89
N SER A 235 9.58 11.69 -0.88
CA SER A 235 10.85 12.28 -0.44
C SER A 235 11.33 11.74 0.91
N ARG A 236 10.41 11.23 1.76
CA ARG A 236 10.71 10.71 3.10
C ARG A 236 9.59 9.85 3.63
N GLU A 237 9.89 8.98 4.60
CA GLU A 237 8.91 8.11 5.24
C GLU A 237 7.82 8.89 5.98
N GLY A 238 8.18 9.92 6.73
CA GLY A 238 7.23 10.62 7.58
C GLY A 238 7.76 11.90 8.20
N ILE A 239 6.91 12.55 8.97
CA ILE A 239 7.24 13.73 9.77
C ILE A 239 6.47 13.69 11.10
N ARG A 240 6.94 14.44 12.10
CA ARG A 240 6.26 14.62 13.39
C ARG A 240 5.80 13.33 14.06
N GLY A 241 6.61 12.26 13.94
CA GLY A 241 6.30 10.95 14.51
C GLY A 241 5.24 10.15 13.75
N PHE A 242 4.74 10.64 12.62
CA PHE A 242 3.94 9.85 11.68
C PHE A 242 4.84 9.16 10.67
N SER A 243 4.62 7.86 10.46
CA SER A 243 5.11 7.12 9.30
C SER A 243 3.97 7.00 8.29
N VAL A 244 4.22 7.35 7.03
CA VAL A 244 3.23 7.37 5.96
C VAL A 244 3.63 6.37 4.89
N ASN A 245 2.78 5.40 4.64
CA ASN A 245 2.87 4.46 3.52
C ASN A 245 1.76 4.74 2.49
N ALA A 246 1.58 3.87 1.51
CA ALA A 246 0.53 4.03 0.48
C ALA A 246 -0.88 4.21 1.07
N LEU A 247 -1.20 3.55 2.19
CA LEU A 247 -2.53 3.65 2.82
C LEU A 247 -2.83 5.06 3.34
N GLY A 248 -1.80 5.84 3.72
CA GLY A 248 -1.97 7.25 4.07
C GLY A 248 -2.58 8.05 2.92
N PHE A 249 -2.12 7.82 1.69
CA PHE A 249 -2.70 8.45 0.49
C PHE A 249 -4.10 7.93 0.16
N ALA A 250 -4.42 6.69 0.55
CA ALA A 250 -5.77 6.14 0.47
C ALA A 250 -6.73 6.76 1.52
N GLY A 251 -6.21 7.54 2.46
CA GLY A 251 -6.97 8.17 3.52
C GLY A 251 -7.03 7.37 4.83
N SER A 252 -6.11 6.42 5.04
CA SER A 252 -5.96 5.67 6.29
C SER A 252 -4.59 5.94 6.90
N LEU A 253 -4.55 6.71 7.98
CA LEU A 253 -3.36 7.13 8.70
C LEU A 253 -3.20 6.32 9.98
N LEU A 254 -1.94 6.00 10.34
CA LEU A 254 -1.60 5.37 11.61
C LEU A 254 -0.81 6.36 12.47
N SER A 255 -1.22 6.51 13.72
CA SER A 255 -0.51 7.27 14.74
C SER A 255 -0.06 6.37 15.89
N THR A 256 1.02 6.77 16.54
CA THR A 256 1.55 6.16 17.77
C THR A 256 1.67 7.23 18.84
N ASP A 257 2.14 6.89 20.03
CA ASP A 257 2.42 7.87 21.11
C ASP A 257 3.47 8.91 20.69
N ALA A 258 4.33 8.60 19.71
CA ALA A 258 5.32 9.52 19.17
C ALA A 258 4.73 10.53 18.16
N SER A 259 3.49 10.33 17.70
CA SER A 259 2.86 11.15 16.68
C SER A 259 2.28 12.43 17.25
N ASP A 260 2.59 13.58 16.65
CA ASP A 260 2.02 14.88 16.99
C ASP A 260 0.56 14.99 16.50
N ARG A 261 -0.34 14.38 17.27
CA ARG A 261 -1.77 14.35 16.93
C ARG A 261 -2.43 15.72 16.97
N GLU A 262 -1.95 16.63 17.83
CA GLU A 262 -2.46 18.00 17.86
C GLU A 262 -2.14 18.75 16.57
N TRP A 263 -0.93 18.55 16.04
CA TRP A 263 -0.54 19.16 14.78
C TRP A 263 -1.43 18.68 13.62
N ILE A 264 -1.68 17.38 13.48
CA ILE A 264 -2.51 16.88 12.38
C ILE A 264 -3.97 17.33 12.47
N HIS A 265 -4.49 17.51 13.68
CA HIS A 265 -5.84 18.07 13.89
C HIS A 265 -5.92 19.56 13.49
N ARG A 266 -4.84 20.34 13.68
CA ARG A 266 -4.79 21.75 13.30
C ARG A 266 -4.47 21.98 11.82
N SER A 267 -3.54 21.19 11.27
CA SER A 267 -3.00 21.39 9.92
C SER A 267 -3.74 20.62 8.83
N GLY A 268 -4.54 19.65 9.24
CA GLY A 268 -5.21 18.73 8.32
C GLY A 268 -4.34 17.54 7.86
N PRO A 269 -4.98 16.45 7.45
CA PRO A 269 -4.27 15.26 6.98
C PRO A 269 -3.51 15.48 5.66
N GLU A 270 -3.99 16.37 4.80
CA GLU A 270 -3.32 16.70 3.53
C GLU A 270 -1.96 17.36 3.75
N ALA A 271 -1.80 18.16 4.81
CA ALA A 271 -0.50 18.75 5.16
C ALA A 271 0.55 17.67 5.47
N LEU A 272 0.14 16.55 6.11
CA LEU A 272 1.02 15.41 6.32
C LEU A 272 1.40 14.75 4.99
N LEU A 273 0.43 14.53 4.09
CA LEU A 273 0.69 13.92 2.79
C LEU A 273 1.60 14.79 1.91
N GLN A 274 1.38 16.10 1.89
CA GLN A 274 2.22 17.04 1.16
C GLN A 274 3.65 17.11 1.69
N ALA A 275 3.85 16.98 3.00
CA ALA A 275 5.18 17.05 3.61
C ALA A 275 6.08 15.82 3.36
N VAL A 276 5.52 14.72 2.85
CA VAL A 276 6.26 13.45 2.61
C VAL A 276 6.42 13.12 1.13
N VAL A 277 5.93 13.97 0.23
CA VAL A 277 6.10 13.80 -1.21
C VAL A 277 7.27 14.64 -1.74
N ASP A 278 7.78 14.24 -2.90
CA ASP A 278 8.82 14.95 -3.62
C ASP A 278 8.14 15.91 -4.59
N THR A 279 8.21 17.20 -4.32
CA THR A 279 7.75 18.23 -5.25
C THR A 279 8.84 18.45 -6.29
N GLN A 280 8.57 18.10 -7.54
CA GLN A 280 9.40 18.57 -8.65
C GLN A 280 9.18 20.08 -8.77
N ASP A 281 10.26 20.86 -8.60
CA ASP A 281 10.30 22.27 -8.93
C ASP A 281 10.28 22.46 -10.46
#